data_b4e037683c644d82ddf856a82d823d7b
#
_entry.id   b4e037683c644d82ddf856a82d823d7b
#
_cell.length_a   1.000
_cell.length_b   1.000
_cell.length_c   1.000
_cell.angle_alpha   90.00
_cell.angle_beta   90.00
_cell.angle_gamma   90.00
#
_symmetry.space_group_name_H-M   'P 1'
#
loop_
_entity.id
_entity.type
_entity.pdbx_description
1 polymer ?
#
loop_
_entity_poly.entity_id
_entity_poly.type
_entity_poly.pdbx_seq_one_letter_code
_entity_poly.pdbx_strand_id
1 'polypeptide(L)'
;NTQRGFFNGTSLCLQVRGHTHVPHQLELVAASFQSSHGVPWQVATGLTPVKINRQGFGTYVAADYDELVDCPVEMGAFWSGSFKACGIEHRFVVAGATPAFDGERLLRDTQKICETAISFWHGKKRSHIPHKHYVFMLNAVADGYGGLEHRNSTALICNRADLPRLSDSKPHDAKQSEGYTTLLGLISHEYFHTWNVKRLRPAEFAHYDYTQENYTELLWFFEGFTSYYDDLLLRRAGLLDDGQYLKLLNRTINQVLQTPGRHVHSVAQSSFEAWTKYYRPDANSPNLTVSYYTKGALVALCLDLSLRLHGVKNHSVSLDDLMRGLWARCHTRPRQGPMQEADVLAVLKDLTGRSWAAEFKAWVHGTRDLPVEKLLASHGVRVHHEPAQLAQRLGLRVVEDHSVQIKTVLHGSAAHRAGFAHGDEWLGVETTGKTASAWRIKKLDDLLLYTGTAKKVVALVSRDRQLIKLNLTLPHAQDHASWRLSLDNAKHVSRWLAL
;
A
#
# COMPACT_ATOMS: atom_id res chain seq x y z
N ASN A 1 21.60 -3.99 -17.00
CA ASN A 1 22.37 -5.21 -17.30
C ASN A 1 22.14 -5.63 -18.76
N THR A 2 22.67 -6.75 -19.19
CA THR A 2 22.57 -7.24 -20.59
C THR A 2 21.21 -7.84 -20.98
N GLN A 3 20.25 -7.87 -20.06
CA GLN A 3 18.92 -8.48 -20.29
C GLN A 3 17.79 -7.47 -20.13
N ARG A 4 18.01 -6.39 -19.37
CA ARG A 4 17.00 -5.41 -19.03
C ARG A 4 17.61 -4.03 -18.83
N GLY A 5 16.95 -2.99 -19.32
CA GLY A 5 17.16 -1.58 -19.02
C GLY A 5 15.86 -0.98 -18.49
N PHE A 6 15.97 -0.21 -17.39
CA PHE A 6 14.85 0.56 -16.86
C PHE A 6 15.36 1.89 -16.32
N PHE A 7 14.61 2.95 -16.57
CA PHE A 7 14.88 4.25 -15.94
C PHE A 7 13.59 5.05 -15.74
N ASN A 8 13.57 5.83 -14.65
CA ASN A 8 12.67 6.94 -14.47
C ASN A 8 13.30 8.18 -15.11
N GLY A 9 12.50 9.01 -15.79
CA GLY A 9 12.99 10.21 -16.44
C GLY A 9 13.69 11.17 -15.49
N THR A 10 13.22 11.30 -14.25
CA THR A 10 13.85 12.11 -13.19
C THR A 10 15.29 11.72 -12.87
N SER A 11 15.69 10.46 -13.10
CA SER A 11 17.02 9.94 -12.82
C SER A 11 18.00 10.07 -14.00
N LEU A 12 17.50 10.31 -15.22
CA LEU A 12 18.31 10.26 -16.44
C LEU A 12 18.14 11.48 -17.34
N CYS A 13 16.90 12.01 -17.49
CA CYS A 13 16.63 13.10 -18.42
C CYS A 13 17.02 14.45 -17.82
N LEU A 14 17.89 15.17 -18.48
CA LEU A 14 18.35 16.49 -18.05
C LEU A 14 17.22 17.51 -18.18
N GLN A 15 17.02 18.32 -17.15
CA GLN A 15 16.15 19.47 -17.19
C GLN A 15 16.86 20.68 -17.81
N VAL A 16 16.29 21.24 -18.87
CA VAL A 16 16.80 22.45 -19.49
C VAL A 16 16.13 23.67 -18.84
N ARG A 17 16.89 24.46 -18.09
CA ARG A 17 16.38 25.65 -17.40
C ARG A 17 15.75 26.64 -18.37
N GLY A 18 14.54 27.11 -18.03
CA GLY A 18 13.76 28.02 -18.88
C GLY A 18 13.01 27.36 -20.04
N HIS A 19 13.18 26.05 -20.25
CA HIS A 19 12.54 25.29 -21.34
C HIS A 19 11.73 24.09 -20.88
N THR A 20 11.34 24.03 -19.61
CA THR A 20 10.55 22.91 -19.05
C THR A 20 9.14 22.82 -19.62
N HIS A 21 8.58 23.91 -20.14
CA HIS A 21 7.23 24.03 -20.68
C HIS A 21 7.11 23.75 -22.19
N VAL A 22 8.23 23.48 -22.87
CA VAL A 22 8.21 23.19 -24.32
C VAL A 22 8.27 21.68 -24.58
N PRO A 23 7.87 21.22 -25.77
CA PRO A 23 7.97 19.81 -26.12
C PRO A 23 9.39 19.26 -26.05
N HIS A 24 9.53 18.05 -25.49
CA HIS A 24 10.77 17.31 -25.40
C HIS A 24 10.71 16.07 -26.28
N GLN A 25 11.83 15.74 -26.91
CA GLN A 25 11.98 14.50 -27.69
C GLN A 25 12.93 13.55 -26.98
N LEU A 26 12.58 12.28 -26.93
CA LEU A 26 13.43 11.20 -26.43
C LEU A 26 13.66 10.22 -27.57
N GLU A 27 14.91 9.96 -27.93
CA GLU A 27 15.29 8.93 -28.88
C GLU A 27 15.83 7.71 -28.12
N LEU A 28 15.19 6.55 -28.33
CA LEU A 28 15.62 5.26 -27.79
C LEU A 28 16.27 4.47 -28.89
N VAL A 29 17.58 4.26 -28.79
CA VAL A 29 18.36 3.55 -29.80
C VAL A 29 18.53 2.09 -29.38
N ALA A 30 18.25 1.17 -30.27
CA ALA A 30 18.48 -0.26 -30.02
C ALA A 30 19.97 -0.52 -29.79
N ALA A 31 20.29 -1.25 -28.72
CA ALA A 31 21.66 -1.66 -28.46
C ALA A 31 22.17 -2.59 -29.59
N SER A 32 23.43 -2.45 -29.95
CA SER A 32 24.08 -3.27 -30.97
C SER A 32 24.35 -4.71 -30.53
N PHE A 33 24.21 -5.02 -29.25
CA PHE A 33 24.37 -6.36 -28.71
C PHE A 33 23.04 -7.13 -28.72
N GLN A 34 23.09 -8.37 -29.14
CA GLN A 34 21.95 -9.30 -29.03
C GLN A 34 21.81 -9.73 -27.57
N SER A 35 20.55 -9.92 -27.10
CA SER A 35 20.32 -10.54 -25.82
C SER A 35 21.00 -11.91 -25.76
N SER A 36 21.49 -12.33 -24.61
CA SER A 36 22.17 -13.62 -24.40
C SER A 36 21.32 -14.84 -24.84
N HIS A 37 20.03 -14.64 -25.14
CA HIS A 37 19.08 -15.70 -25.54
C HIS A 37 18.47 -15.47 -26.93
N GLY A 38 19.00 -14.55 -27.74
CA GLY A 38 18.52 -14.31 -29.11
C GLY A 38 17.14 -13.64 -29.22
N VAL A 39 16.48 -13.30 -28.07
CA VAL A 39 15.19 -12.60 -28.07
C VAL A 39 15.44 -11.10 -28.23
N PRO A 40 14.82 -10.44 -29.25
CA PRO A 40 15.02 -9.00 -29.44
C PRO A 40 14.42 -8.21 -28.28
N TRP A 41 15.13 -7.16 -27.84
CA TRP A 41 14.63 -6.22 -26.88
C TRP A 41 13.45 -5.44 -27.43
N GLN A 42 12.49 -5.14 -26.55
CA GLN A 42 11.34 -4.30 -26.82
C GLN A 42 11.36 -3.09 -25.87
N VAL A 43 10.58 -2.06 -26.19
CA VAL A 43 10.35 -0.88 -25.36
C VAL A 43 8.91 -0.86 -24.88
N ALA A 44 8.73 -0.47 -23.61
CA ALA A 44 7.44 -0.10 -23.04
C ALA A 44 7.59 1.25 -22.29
N THR A 45 6.73 2.21 -22.60
CA THR A 45 6.67 3.54 -22.00
C THR A 45 5.30 4.16 -22.21
N GLY A 46 4.93 5.12 -21.36
CA GLY A 46 3.74 5.96 -21.52
C GLY A 46 3.90 7.11 -22.52
N LEU A 47 5.12 7.38 -23.01
CA LEU A 47 5.39 8.45 -23.98
C LEU A 47 4.69 8.24 -25.31
N THR A 48 4.34 9.34 -25.97
CA THR A 48 3.72 9.30 -27.30
C THR A 48 4.76 8.99 -28.38
N PRO A 49 4.61 7.88 -29.16
CA PRO A 49 5.54 7.55 -30.22
C PRO A 49 5.37 8.50 -31.42
N VAL A 50 6.49 8.92 -32.01
CA VAL A 50 6.53 9.73 -33.26
C VAL A 50 6.98 8.87 -34.42
N LYS A 51 8.13 8.20 -34.29
CA LYS A 51 8.68 7.29 -35.29
C LYS A 51 9.44 6.17 -34.60
N ILE A 52 8.83 5.00 -34.54
CA ILE A 52 9.39 3.83 -33.86
C ILE A 52 9.39 2.61 -34.77
N ASN A 53 10.29 1.65 -34.50
CA ASN A 53 10.29 0.35 -35.17
C ASN A 53 9.30 -0.63 -34.47
N ARG A 54 9.21 -1.86 -34.96
CA ARG A 54 8.33 -2.91 -34.40
C ARG A 54 8.60 -3.24 -32.94
N GLN A 55 9.83 -3.06 -32.45
CA GLN A 55 10.26 -3.30 -31.09
C GLN A 55 10.03 -2.08 -30.18
N GLY A 56 9.63 -0.93 -30.73
CA GLY A 56 9.40 0.30 -30.00
C GLY A 56 10.63 1.21 -29.88
N PHE A 57 11.76 0.89 -30.51
CA PHE A 57 12.90 1.80 -30.57
C PHE A 57 12.68 2.90 -31.61
N GLY A 58 13.14 4.10 -31.29
CA GLY A 58 13.03 5.31 -32.12
C GLY A 58 12.65 6.54 -31.29
N THR A 59 11.92 7.46 -31.91
CA THR A 59 11.63 8.78 -31.34
C THR A 59 10.25 8.82 -30.68
N TYR A 60 10.23 9.38 -29.47
CA TYR A 60 9.05 9.69 -28.67
C TYR A 60 8.99 11.18 -28.37
N VAL A 61 7.83 11.70 -28.02
CA VAL A 61 7.62 13.10 -27.64
C VAL A 61 6.84 13.20 -26.34
N ALA A 62 7.22 14.14 -25.51
CA ALA A 62 6.46 14.65 -24.36
C ALA A 62 6.08 16.11 -24.61
N ALA A 63 4.92 16.55 -24.13
CA ALA A 63 4.45 17.92 -24.29
C ALA A 63 5.28 18.93 -23.49
N ASP A 64 5.86 18.49 -22.37
CA ASP A 64 6.68 19.27 -21.47
C ASP A 64 7.66 18.37 -20.70
N TYR A 65 8.47 18.95 -19.82
CA TYR A 65 9.40 18.20 -18.99
C TYR A 65 8.69 17.30 -17.96
N ASP A 66 7.56 17.77 -17.40
CA ASP A 66 6.78 16.98 -16.44
C ASP A 66 6.27 15.69 -17.07
N GLU A 67 5.75 15.72 -18.31
CA GLU A 67 5.34 14.51 -19.02
C GLU A 67 6.54 13.62 -19.37
N LEU A 68 7.68 14.20 -19.75
CA LEU A 68 8.89 13.43 -20.04
C LEU A 68 9.33 12.59 -18.84
N VAL A 69 9.39 13.19 -17.65
CA VAL A 69 9.88 12.51 -16.46
C VAL A 69 8.79 11.65 -15.77
N ASP A 70 7.53 11.89 -16.08
CA ASP A 70 6.39 11.08 -15.61
C ASP A 70 6.16 9.80 -16.45
N CYS A 71 7.01 9.54 -17.42
CA CYS A 71 6.93 8.36 -18.27
C CYS A 71 8.19 7.51 -18.16
N PRO A 72 8.26 6.55 -17.23
CA PRO A 72 9.37 5.61 -17.17
C PRO A 72 9.48 4.78 -18.44
N VAL A 73 10.68 4.26 -18.68
CA VAL A 73 10.99 3.44 -19.83
C VAL A 73 11.50 2.08 -19.37
N GLU A 74 10.83 1.03 -19.81
CA GLU A 74 11.26 -0.36 -19.68
C GLU A 74 11.76 -0.87 -21.02
N MET A 75 12.94 -1.50 -21.03
CA MET A 75 13.55 -2.09 -22.24
C MET A 75 14.05 -3.48 -21.89
N GLY A 76 13.81 -4.44 -22.78
CA GLY A 76 14.30 -5.81 -22.58
C GLY A 76 13.49 -6.87 -23.30
N ALA A 77 13.85 -8.11 -23.04
CA ALA A 77 13.10 -9.29 -23.48
C ALA A 77 12.06 -9.64 -22.40
N PHE A 78 10.94 -8.92 -22.37
CA PHE A 78 9.85 -9.13 -21.40
C PHE A 78 8.64 -9.79 -22.08
N TRP A 79 7.81 -10.44 -21.26
CA TRP A 79 6.47 -10.84 -21.69
C TRP A 79 5.58 -9.61 -21.90
N SER A 80 4.73 -9.62 -22.90
CA SER A 80 3.83 -8.50 -23.21
C SER A 80 2.47 -9.02 -23.64
N GLY A 81 1.41 -8.43 -23.07
CA GLY A 81 0.03 -8.64 -23.46
C GLY A 81 -0.77 -7.35 -23.41
N SER A 82 -1.95 -7.33 -24.05
CA SER A 82 -2.83 -6.15 -24.10
C SER A 82 -4.28 -6.55 -23.89
N PHE A 83 -5.06 -5.61 -23.36
CA PHE A 83 -6.51 -5.72 -23.22
C PHE A 83 -7.16 -4.34 -23.37
N LYS A 84 -8.50 -4.32 -23.52
CA LYS A 84 -9.27 -3.08 -23.51
C LYS A 84 -10.17 -3.01 -22.28
N ALA A 85 -10.04 -1.95 -21.51
CA ALA A 85 -10.95 -1.63 -20.42
C ALA A 85 -11.77 -0.39 -20.78
N CYS A 86 -13.08 -0.52 -20.81
CA CYS A 86 -14.00 0.56 -21.21
C CYS A 86 -13.63 1.25 -22.54
N GLY A 87 -13.04 0.51 -23.47
CA GLY A 87 -12.62 0.99 -24.79
C GLY A 87 -11.19 1.58 -24.83
N ILE A 88 -10.53 1.73 -23.69
CA ILE A 88 -9.14 2.22 -23.60
C ILE A 88 -8.18 1.06 -23.70
N GLU A 89 -7.14 1.20 -24.53
CA GLU A 89 -6.05 0.20 -24.69
C GLU A 89 -5.15 0.20 -23.45
N HIS A 90 -4.92 -1.00 -22.91
CA HIS A 90 -3.99 -1.24 -21.81
C HIS A 90 -2.96 -2.27 -22.24
N ARG A 91 -1.69 -1.97 -22.02
CA ARG A 91 -0.58 -2.90 -22.24
C ARG A 91 0.03 -3.30 -20.90
N PHE A 92 0.28 -4.58 -20.72
CA PHE A 92 0.98 -5.11 -19.54
C PHE A 92 2.29 -5.78 -20.00
N VAL A 93 3.42 -5.37 -19.42
CA VAL A 93 4.71 -6.02 -19.67
C VAL A 93 5.27 -6.58 -18.37
N VAL A 94 5.88 -7.75 -18.43
CA VAL A 94 6.44 -8.45 -17.27
C VAL A 94 7.88 -8.86 -17.56
N ALA A 95 8.83 -8.17 -16.93
CA ALA A 95 10.23 -8.59 -16.91
C ALA A 95 10.43 -9.66 -15.81
N GLY A 96 11.19 -10.71 -16.11
CA GLY A 96 11.49 -11.78 -15.16
C GLY A 96 10.38 -12.83 -15.00
N ALA A 97 9.40 -12.90 -15.90
CA ALA A 97 8.40 -13.96 -15.95
C ALA A 97 9.04 -15.32 -16.16
N THR A 98 8.47 -16.37 -15.55
CA THR A 98 8.90 -17.76 -15.69
C THR A 98 8.07 -18.48 -16.77
N PRO A 99 8.50 -19.64 -17.27
CA PRO A 99 7.69 -20.44 -18.19
C PRO A 99 6.34 -20.90 -17.63
N ALA A 100 6.20 -20.93 -16.30
CA ALA A 100 4.93 -21.29 -15.63
C ALA A 100 3.95 -20.11 -15.46
N PHE A 101 4.31 -18.91 -15.88
CA PHE A 101 3.52 -17.70 -15.73
C PHE A 101 2.24 -17.72 -16.58
N ASP A 102 1.09 -17.48 -15.96
CA ASP A 102 -0.21 -17.34 -16.62
C ASP A 102 -0.50 -15.86 -16.93
N GLY A 103 0.00 -15.40 -18.07
CA GLY A 103 -0.21 -14.02 -18.53
C GLY A 103 -1.66 -13.72 -18.88
N GLU A 104 -2.42 -14.69 -19.38
CA GLU A 104 -3.83 -14.52 -19.71
C GLU A 104 -4.68 -14.28 -18.46
N ARG A 105 -4.40 -14.97 -17.37
CA ARG A 105 -5.04 -14.73 -16.09
C ARG A 105 -4.72 -13.33 -15.56
N LEU A 106 -3.45 -12.91 -15.62
CA LEU A 106 -3.05 -11.57 -15.21
C LEU A 106 -3.81 -10.49 -15.99
N LEU A 107 -3.92 -10.63 -17.32
CA LEU A 107 -4.64 -9.67 -18.15
C LEU A 107 -6.14 -9.62 -17.81
N ARG A 108 -6.81 -10.77 -17.69
CA ARG A 108 -8.24 -10.83 -17.35
C ARG A 108 -8.54 -10.18 -15.98
N ASP A 109 -7.71 -10.45 -14.98
CA ASP A 109 -7.94 -9.93 -13.64
C ASP A 109 -7.60 -8.42 -13.58
N THR A 110 -6.52 -7.97 -14.24
CA THR A 110 -6.19 -6.55 -14.39
C THR A 110 -7.28 -5.79 -15.16
N GLN A 111 -7.87 -6.38 -16.21
CA GLN A 111 -8.99 -5.77 -16.94
C GLN A 111 -10.17 -5.49 -16.01
N LYS A 112 -10.57 -6.43 -15.15
CA LYS A 112 -11.65 -6.24 -14.18
C LYS A 112 -11.35 -5.10 -13.20
N ILE A 113 -10.11 -5.01 -12.72
CA ILE A 113 -9.66 -3.90 -11.87
C ILE A 113 -9.82 -2.56 -12.59
N CYS A 114 -9.31 -2.44 -13.80
CA CYS A 114 -9.37 -1.22 -14.58
C CYS A 114 -10.82 -0.80 -14.89
N GLU A 115 -11.67 -1.74 -15.30
CA GLU A 115 -13.09 -1.48 -15.58
C GLU A 115 -13.85 -1.02 -14.33
N THR A 116 -13.54 -1.63 -13.17
CA THR A 116 -14.13 -1.25 -11.88
C THR A 116 -13.69 0.14 -11.45
N ALA A 117 -12.39 0.46 -11.56
CA ALA A 117 -11.86 1.78 -11.23
C ALA A 117 -12.42 2.87 -12.17
N ILE A 118 -12.48 2.62 -13.47
CA ILE A 118 -13.09 3.56 -14.44
C ILE A 118 -14.56 3.78 -14.12
N SER A 119 -15.31 2.71 -13.81
CA SER A 119 -16.73 2.80 -13.46
C SER A 119 -16.94 3.56 -12.14
N PHE A 120 -16.04 3.39 -11.17
CA PHE A 120 -16.05 4.13 -9.91
C PHE A 120 -15.99 5.64 -10.15
N TRP A 121 -15.04 6.11 -10.97
CA TRP A 121 -14.81 7.53 -11.21
C TRP A 121 -15.81 8.16 -12.17
N HIS A 122 -16.21 7.45 -13.20
CA HIS A 122 -16.94 8.02 -14.35
C HIS A 122 -18.33 7.43 -14.56
N GLY A 123 -18.69 6.35 -13.87
CA GLY A 123 -19.94 5.64 -14.08
C GLY A 123 -20.05 5.21 -15.56
N LYS A 124 -21.16 5.61 -16.19
CA LYS A 124 -21.41 5.35 -17.62
C LYS A 124 -20.81 6.41 -18.57
N LYS A 125 -20.28 7.52 -18.04
CA LYS A 125 -19.77 8.65 -18.84
C LYS A 125 -18.30 8.43 -19.25
N ARG A 126 -18.08 7.56 -20.22
CA ARG A 126 -16.73 7.17 -20.68
C ARG A 126 -15.94 8.29 -21.37
N SER A 127 -16.59 9.37 -21.82
CA SER A 127 -15.94 10.51 -22.49
C SER A 127 -14.99 11.32 -21.61
N HIS A 128 -14.99 11.10 -20.29
CA HIS A 128 -14.18 11.84 -19.33
C HIS A 128 -13.01 11.04 -18.76
N ILE A 129 -12.72 9.85 -19.32
CA ILE A 129 -11.54 9.06 -18.91
C ILE A 129 -10.29 9.86 -19.25
N PRO A 130 -9.37 10.09 -18.29
CA PRO A 130 -8.31 11.09 -18.47
C PRO A 130 -7.08 10.58 -19.26
N HIS A 131 -7.07 9.34 -19.72
CA HIS A 131 -5.98 8.76 -20.51
C HIS A 131 -6.52 8.03 -21.74
N LYS A 132 -5.73 7.96 -22.80
CA LYS A 132 -6.07 7.31 -24.06
C LYS A 132 -5.48 5.89 -24.17
N HIS A 133 -4.45 5.62 -23.42
CA HIS A 133 -3.79 4.32 -23.26
C HIS A 133 -3.14 4.25 -21.86
N TYR A 134 -2.82 3.04 -21.42
CA TYR A 134 -2.14 2.83 -20.14
C TYR A 134 -1.13 1.67 -20.22
N VAL A 135 0.01 1.80 -19.55
CA VAL A 135 1.07 0.78 -19.56
C VAL A 135 1.43 0.36 -18.16
N PHE A 136 1.29 -0.93 -17.85
CA PHE A 136 1.81 -1.56 -16.63
C PHE A 136 3.19 -2.15 -16.94
N MET A 137 4.21 -1.77 -16.16
CA MET A 137 5.58 -2.25 -16.27
C MET A 137 5.96 -2.98 -14.99
N LEU A 138 5.88 -4.31 -14.99
CA LEU A 138 6.16 -5.14 -13.83
C LEU A 138 7.52 -5.80 -13.94
N ASN A 139 8.34 -5.62 -12.89
CA ASN A 139 9.59 -6.34 -12.69
C ASN A 139 9.40 -7.42 -11.61
N ALA A 140 9.34 -8.68 -12.02
CA ALA A 140 9.24 -9.81 -11.12
C ALA A 140 10.64 -10.27 -10.65
N VAL A 141 10.92 -10.10 -9.36
CA VAL A 141 12.24 -10.37 -8.74
C VAL A 141 12.16 -11.49 -7.72
N ALA A 142 13.29 -11.88 -7.14
CA ALA A 142 13.34 -12.91 -6.09
C ALA A 142 12.67 -12.42 -4.80
N ASP A 143 12.93 -11.17 -4.41
CA ASP A 143 12.35 -10.50 -3.26
C ASP A 143 12.22 -8.99 -3.57
N GLY A 144 11.00 -8.46 -3.52
CA GLY A 144 10.70 -7.06 -3.77
C GLY A 144 9.20 -6.78 -3.85
N TYR A 145 8.83 -5.59 -3.42
CA TYR A 145 7.46 -5.09 -3.49
C TYR A 145 7.48 -3.57 -3.59
N GLY A 146 6.66 -3.02 -4.48
CA GLY A 146 6.45 -1.58 -4.62
C GLY A 146 5.87 -1.20 -5.95
N GLY A 147 5.34 0.01 -6.00
CA GLY A 147 4.81 0.64 -7.20
C GLY A 147 5.22 2.10 -7.26
N LEU A 148 5.12 2.67 -8.44
CA LEU A 148 5.26 4.10 -8.68
C LEU A 148 4.27 4.49 -9.77
N GLU A 149 3.36 5.33 -9.37
CA GLU A 149 2.25 5.79 -10.19
C GLU A 149 2.67 6.89 -11.17
N HIS A 150 2.07 6.85 -12.36
CA HIS A 150 2.22 7.84 -13.41
C HIS A 150 0.86 8.17 -14.05
N ARG A 151 0.78 9.24 -14.87
CA ARG A 151 -0.50 9.70 -15.47
C ARG A 151 -1.14 8.65 -16.37
N ASN A 152 -0.35 7.84 -17.09
CA ASN A 152 -0.81 6.85 -18.04
C ASN A 152 0.06 5.57 -18.05
N SER A 153 0.80 5.35 -16.96
CA SER A 153 1.58 4.13 -16.74
C SER A 153 1.84 3.92 -15.26
N THR A 154 2.37 2.75 -14.91
CA THR A 154 2.93 2.47 -13.59
C THR A 154 4.12 1.53 -13.69
N ALA A 155 5.11 1.74 -12.84
CA ALA A 155 6.23 0.83 -12.64
C ALA A 155 5.99 0.03 -11.35
N LEU A 156 6.05 -1.31 -11.47
CA LEU A 156 5.70 -2.25 -10.40
C LEU A 156 6.87 -3.20 -10.12
N ILE A 157 7.01 -3.60 -8.87
CA ILE A 157 7.94 -4.67 -8.45
C ILE A 157 7.16 -5.65 -7.58
N CYS A 158 7.29 -6.95 -7.85
CA CYS A 158 6.73 -8.01 -7.01
C CYS A 158 7.70 -9.20 -6.86
N ASN A 159 7.44 -10.03 -5.86
CA ASN A 159 8.07 -11.34 -5.81
C ASN A 159 7.61 -12.18 -7.01
N ARG A 160 8.55 -12.85 -7.66
CA ARG A 160 8.24 -13.74 -8.79
C ARG A 160 7.30 -14.87 -8.41
N ALA A 161 7.34 -15.28 -7.15
CA ALA A 161 6.44 -16.29 -6.60
C ALA A 161 4.97 -15.86 -6.54
N ASP A 162 4.71 -14.54 -6.57
CA ASP A 162 3.37 -13.93 -6.49
C ASP A 162 2.68 -13.85 -7.86
N LEU A 163 3.41 -14.12 -8.95
CA LEU A 163 2.81 -14.20 -10.29
C LEU A 163 1.82 -15.37 -10.39
N PRO A 164 0.70 -15.22 -11.11
CA PRO A 164 -0.24 -16.32 -11.37
C PRO A 164 0.42 -17.39 -12.20
N ARG A 165 0.10 -18.67 -11.95
CA ARG A 165 0.70 -19.82 -12.61
C ARG A 165 -0.32 -20.59 -13.42
N LEU A 166 0.13 -21.17 -14.53
CA LEU A 166 -0.70 -22.05 -15.36
C LEU A 166 -1.26 -23.25 -14.60
N SER A 167 -0.54 -23.73 -13.57
CA SER A 167 -1.03 -24.82 -12.69
C SER A 167 -2.24 -24.43 -11.85
N ASP A 168 -2.40 -23.12 -11.56
CA ASP A 168 -3.43 -22.59 -10.68
C ASP A 168 -4.77 -22.38 -11.44
N SER A 169 -4.78 -22.59 -12.74
CA SER A 169 -5.94 -22.31 -13.64
C SER A 169 -6.96 -23.46 -13.71
N LYS A 170 -6.88 -24.49 -12.85
CA LYS A 170 -7.88 -25.56 -12.80
C LYS A 170 -9.20 -25.09 -12.19
N PRO A 171 -10.37 -25.34 -12.84
CA PRO A 171 -11.60 -24.58 -12.66
C PRO A 171 -12.35 -24.73 -11.31
N HIS A 172 -11.99 -25.61 -10.40
CA HIS A 172 -12.90 -25.94 -9.27
C HIS A 172 -12.36 -25.72 -7.85
N ASP A 173 -11.04 -25.51 -7.61
CA ASP A 173 -10.51 -25.40 -6.24
C ASP A 173 -9.30 -24.48 -6.05
N ALA A 174 -8.88 -23.74 -7.04
CA ALA A 174 -7.69 -22.89 -6.93
C ALA A 174 -8.01 -21.65 -6.10
N LYS A 175 -7.92 -21.79 -4.78
CA LYS A 175 -7.89 -20.66 -3.86
C LYS A 175 -6.76 -19.71 -4.28
N GLN A 176 -7.11 -18.48 -4.60
CA GLN A 176 -6.14 -17.45 -4.97
C GLN A 176 -5.06 -17.36 -3.89
N SER A 177 -3.77 -17.39 -4.29
CA SER A 177 -2.67 -17.29 -3.33
C SER A 177 -2.65 -15.92 -2.67
N GLU A 178 -2.16 -15.84 -1.43
CA GLU A 178 -2.01 -14.54 -0.75
C GLU A 178 -1.06 -13.61 -1.51
N GLY A 179 0.02 -14.15 -2.10
CA GLY A 179 0.97 -13.37 -2.91
C GLY A 179 0.31 -12.79 -4.16
N TYR A 180 -0.47 -13.58 -4.89
CA TYR A 180 -1.20 -13.06 -6.05
C TYR A 180 -2.27 -12.03 -5.66
N THR A 181 -2.94 -12.21 -4.53
CA THR A 181 -3.85 -11.19 -3.97
C THR A 181 -3.12 -9.88 -3.68
N THR A 182 -1.92 -9.95 -3.09
CA THR A 182 -1.07 -8.79 -2.84
C THR A 182 -0.67 -8.08 -4.14
N LEU A 183 -0.31 -8.83 -5.19
CA LEU A 183 -0.01 -8.26 -6.51
C LEU A 183 -1.23 -7.57 -7.13
N LEU A 184 -2.41 -8.16 -7.04
CA LEU A 184 -3.66 -7.53 -7.54
C LEU A 184 -3.98 -6.26 -6.75
N GLY A 185 -3.77 -6.24 -5.43
CA GLY A 185 -3.88 -5.04 -4.59
C GLY A 185 -2.94 -3.93 -5.06
N LEU A 186 -1.67 -4.25 -5.33
CA LEU A 186 -0.71 -3.31 -5.87
C LEU A 186 -1.14 -2.75 -7.24
N ILE A 187 -1.59 -3.60 -8.16
CA ILE A 187 -2.09 -3.17 -9.47
C ILE A 187 -3.29 -2.23 -9.31
N SER A 188 -4.20 -2.52 -8.39
CA SER A 188 -5.37 -1.69 -8.09
C SER A 188 -4.98 -0.34 -7.51
N HIS A 189 -4.04 -0.33 -6.54
CA HIS A 189 -3.48 0.85 -5.89
C HIS A 189 -2.89 1.82 -6.92
N GLU A 190 -1.95 1.35 -7.72
CA GLU A 190 -1.25 2.15 -8.71
C GLU A 190 -2.17 2.64 -9.84
N TYR A 191 -3.14 1.81 -10.24
CA TYR A 191 -4.10 2.25 -11.24
C TYR A 191 -5.07 3.31 -10.72
N PHE A 192 -5.46 3.23 -9.42
CA PHE A 192 -6.31 4.24 -8.78
C PHE A 192 -5.62 5.61 -8.72
N HIS A 193 -4.32 5.64 -8.57
CA HIS A 193 -3.52 6.87 -8.62
C HIS A 193 -3.60 7.63 -9.95
N THR A 194 -4.03 6.99 -11.03
CA THR A 194 -4.34 7.70 -12.29
C THR A 194 -5.22 8.92 -12.06
N TRP A 195 -6.15 8.83 -11.11
CA TRP A 195 -7.03 9.91 -10.67
C TRP A 195 -6.54 10.55 -9.37
N ASN A 196 -6.38 9.73 -8.34
CA ASN A 196 -6.04 10.16 -6.99
C ASN A 196 -4.53 10.19 -6.83
N VAL A 197 -3.96 11.29 -7.02
CA VAL A 197 -2.69 11.99 -6.99
C VAL A 197 -2.19 12.46 -8.34
N LYS A 198 -2.38 11.74 -9.43
CA LYS A 198 -1.79 12.19 -10.71
C LYS A 198 -2.63 13.30 -11.38
N ARG A 199 -3.90 13.43 -11.03
CA ARG A 199 -4.79 14.46 -11.57
C ARG A 199 -5.51 15.27 -10.49
N LEU A 200 -6.15 14.61 -9.54
CA LEU A 200 -6.54 15.20 -8.26
C LEU A 200 -5.30 15.14 -7.37
N ARG A 201 -4.61 16.26 -7.15
CA ARG A 201 -3.32 16.34 -6.45
C ARG A 201 -3.31 17.43 -5.37
N PRO A 202 -2.46 17.32 -4.34
CA PRO A 202 -2.32 18.39 -3.36
C PRO A 202 -1.86 19.68 -4.01
N ALA A 203 -2.24 20.82 -3.43
CA ALA A 203 -1.87 22.13 -3.95
C ALA A 203 -0.34 22.34 -4.01
N GLU A 204 0.38 21.76 -3.06
CA GLU A 204 1.83 21.79 -2.97
C GLU A 204 2.49 21.05 -4.14
N PHE A 205 1.80 20.08 -4.75
CA PHE A 205 2.27 19.31 -5.90
C PHE A 205 1.76 19.83 -7.25
N ALA A 206 1.14 21.02 -7.27
CA ALA A 206 0.70 21.63 -8.52
C ALA A 206 1.86 21.81 -9.52
N HIS A 207 3.04 22.19 -9.00
CA HIS A 207 4.30 22.28 -9.72
C HIS A 207 5.39 21.64 -8.87
N TYR A 208 5.99 20.55 -9.39
CA TYR A 208 7.11 19.90 -8.71
C TYR A 208 8.40 20.71 -8.88
N ASP A 209 9.12 20.86 -7.77
CA ASP A 209 10.53 21.22 -7.81
C ASP A 209 11.36 19.93 -7.78
N TYR A 210 11.91 19.53 -8.91
CA TYR A 210 12.72 18.31 -9.05
C TYR A 210 14.12 18.43 -8.46
N THR A 211 14.49 19.57 -7.88
CA THR A 211 15.82 19.80 -7.27
C THR A 211 15.83 19.54 -5.76
N GLN A 212 14.66 19.32 -5.15
CA GLN A 212 14.49 19.08 -3.71
C GLN A 212 13.27 18.21 -3.44
N GLU A 213 13.10 17.81 -2.18
CA GLU A 213 11.89 17.13 -1.71
C GLU A 213 10.69 18.07 -1.74
N ASN A 214 9.54 17.57 -2.20
CA ASN A 214 8.29 18.28 -2.17
C ASN A 214 7.44 17.76 -1.00
N TYR A 215 6.98 18.64 -0.13
CA TYR A 215 6.28 18.31 1.10
C TYR A 215 4.79 18.60 0.99
N THR A 216 3.96 17.76 1.61
CA THR A 216 2.51 17.98 1.78
C THR A 216 2.02 17.27 3.04
N GLU A 217 1.01 17.81 3.69
CA GLU A 217 0.30 17.16 4.79
C GLU A 217 -0.80 16.21 4.32
N LEU A 218 -0.96 15.98 3.01
CA LEU A 218 -2.12 15.28 2.43
C LEU A 218 -1.84 13.85 1.95
N LEU A 219 -0.65 13.25 2.18
CA LEU A 219 -0.40 11.86 1.76
C LEU A 219 -1.36 10.87 2.44
N TRP A 220 -1.85 11.16 3.65
CA TRP A 220 -2.89 10.35 4.31
C TRP A 220 -4.17 10.26 3.47
N PHE A 221 -4.48 11.29 2.68
CA PHE A 221 -5.60 11.28 1.75
C PHE A 221 -5.20 10.55 0.45
N PHE A 222 -4.08 10.95 -0.18
CA PHE A 222 -3.72 10.42 -1.49
C PHE A 222 -3.25 8.98 -1.45
N GLU A 223 -2.53 8.57 -0.42
CA GLU A 223 -2.07 7.20 -0.21
C GLU A 223 -3.05 6.39 0.65
N GLY A 224 -3.52 6.99 1.74
CA GLY A 224 -4.41 6.29 2.66
C GLY A 224 -5.76 5.96 2.03
N PHE A 225 -6.36 6.87 1.27
CA PHE A 225 -7.62 6.57 0.57
C PHE A 225 -7.38 5.58 -0.57
N THR A 226 -6.27 5.70 -1.29
CA THR A 226 -5.90 4.71 -2.30
C THR A 226 -5.74 3.32 -1.65
N SER A 227 -5.09 3.22 -0.48
CA SER A 227 -4.98 1.97 0.29
C SER A 227 -6.29 1.46 0.89
N TYR A 228 -7.31 2.29 1.02
CA TYR A 228 -8.66 1.84 1.35
C TYR A 228 -9.38 1.27 0.12
N TYR A 229 -9.21 1.94 -1.02
CA TYR A 229 -9.90 1.57 -2.25
C TYR A 229 -9.24 0.42 -3.00
N ASP A 230 -7.93 0.21 -2.88
CA ASP A 230 -7.23 -0.83 -3.64
C ASP A 230 -7.84 -2.22 -3.41
N ASP A 231 -7.98 -2.66 -2.17
CA ASP A 231 -8.60 -3.92 -1.79
C ASP A 231 -10.13 -3.91 -1.96
N LEU A 232 -10.80 -2.76 -1.71
CA LEU A 232 -12.24 -2.62 -1.89
C LEU A 232 -12.64 -2.75 -3.37
N LEU A 233 -11.83 -2.22 -4.28
CA LEU A 233 -12.04 -2.37 -5.72
C LEU A 233 -11.83 -3.81 -6.19
N LEU A 234 -10.89 -4.57 -5.60
CA LEU A 234 -10.76 -6.01 -5.88
C LEU A 234 -12.02 -6.77 -5.50
N ARG A 235 -12.61 -6.45 -4.33
CA ARG A 235 -13.88 -7.04 -3.92
C ARG A 235 -15.00 -6.66 -4.90
N ARG A 236 -15.10 -5.39 -5.30
CA ARG A 236 -16.09 -4.89 -6.25
C ARG A 236 -15.91 -5.47 -7.66
N ALA A 237 -14.67 -5.77 -8.06
CA ALA A 237 -14.34 -6.45 -9.31
C ALA A 237 -14.65 -7.97 -9.28
N GLY A 238 -15.09 -8.52 -8.12
CA GLY A 238 -15.33 -9.94 -7.95
C GLY A 238 -14.07 -10.81 -7.90
N LEU A 239 -12.93 -10.19 -7.57
CA LEU A 239 -11.64 -10.87 -7.38
C LEU A 239 -11.41 -11.30 -5.93
N LEU A 240 -12.16 -10.75 -4.99
CA LEU A 240 -12.20 -11.11 -3.58
C LEU A 240 -13.65 -11.31 -3.13
N ASP A 241 -13.87 -12.24 -2.21
CA ASP A 241 -15.11 -12.32 -1.44
C ASP A 241 -15.07 -11.40 -0.21
N ASP A 242 -16.21 -11.27 0.49
CA ASP A 242 -16.36 -10.42 1.68
C ASP A 242 -15.42 -10.85 2.81
N GLY A 243 -15.23 -12.17 3.00
CA GLY A 243 -14.34 -12.72 4.04
C GLY A 243 -12.87 -12.43 3.75
N GLN A 244 -12.45 -12.55 2.49
CA GLN A 244 -11.11 -12.23 2.05
C GLN A 244 -10.81 -10.72 2.24
N TYR A 245 -11.74 -9.85 1.85
CA TYR A 245 -11.62 -8.41 2.07
C TYR A 245 -11.51 -8.08 3.57
N LEU A 246 -12.38 -8.64 4.41
CA LEU A 246 -12.30 -8.43 5.86
C LEU A 246 -10.99 -8.95 6.46
N LYS A 247 -10.38 -10.01 5.91
CA LYS A 247 -9.06 -10.50 6.32
C LYS A 247 -7.97 -9.47 6.03
N LEU A 248 -7.99 -8.81 4.86
CA LEU A 248 -7.04 -7.75 4.49
C LEU A 248 -7.23 -6.53 5.39
N LEU A 249 -8.46 -6.06 5.53
CA LEU A 249 -8.80 -4.95 6.43
C LEU A 249 -8.37 -5.24 7.87
N ASN A 250 -8.57 -6.46 8.35
CA ASN A 250 -8.15 -6.89 9.68
C ASN A 250 -6.63 -6.78 9.88
N ARG A 251 -5.85 -7.10 8.86
CA ARG A 251 -4.38 -6.95 8.87
C ARG A 251 -4.00 -5.48 9.05
N THR A 252 -4.61 -4.58 8.27
CA THR A 252 -4.39 -3.12 8.35
C THR A 252 -4.74 -2.56 9.72
N ILE A 253 -5.89 -2.96 10.30
CA ILE A 253 -6.30 -2.54 11.64
C ILE A 253 -5.27 -2.99 12.69
N ASN A 254 -4.89 -4.27 12.70
CA ASN A 254 -3.93 -4.79 13.68
C ASN A 254 -2.55 -4.15 13.53
N GLN A 255 -2.10 -3.86 12.31
CA GLN A 255 -0.85 -3.15 12.08
C GLN A 255 -0.84 -1.76 12.72
N VAL A 256 -1.94 -1.01 12.60
CA VAL A 256 -2.05 0.31 13.24
C VAL A 256 -2.13 0.17 14.77
N LEU A 257 -2.96 -0.74 15.29
CA LEU A 257 -3.13 -0.94 16.73
C LEU A 257 -1.84 -1.37 17.43
N GLN A 258 -0.97 -2.11 16.74
CA GLN A 258 0.31 -2.59 17.25
C GLN A 258 1.46 -1.59 17.05
N THR A 259 1.18 -0.36 16.63
CA THR A 259 2.18 0.68 16.42
C THR A 259 1.98 1.79 17.46
N PRO A 260 2.80 1.88 18.54
CA PRO A 260 2.67 2.90 19.58
C PRO A 260 2.78 4.32 19.05
N GLY A 261 3.56 4.55 18.00
CA GLY A 261 3.72 5.84 17.33
C GLY A 261 2.40 6.48 16.88
N ARG A 262 1.31 5.70 16.74
CA ARG A 262 -0.03 6.23 16.44
C ARG A 262 -0.58 7.20 17.50
N HIS A 263 -0.05 7.12 18.74
CA HIS A 263 -0.39 8.03 19.83
C HIS A 263 0.56 9.23 19.95
N VAL A 264 1.63 9.24 19.17
CA VAL A 264 2.66 10.29 19.12
C VAL A 264 2.51 11.16 17.89
N HIS A 265 2.18 10.55 16.76
CA HIS A 265 2.25 11.14 15.42
C HIS A 265 0.87 11.12 14.76
N SER A 266 0.40 12.27 14.29
CA SER A 266 -0.83 12.36 13.50
C SER A 266 -0.58 11.93 12.05
N VAL A 267 -1.66 11.63 11.28
CA VAL A 267 -1.49 11.26 9.87
C VAL A 267 -1.09 12.45 8.99
N ALA A 268 -1.49 13.68 9.36
CA ALA A 268 -1.05 14.90 8.68
C ALA A 268 0.47 15.11 8.88
N GLN A 269 0.97 15.02 10.12
CA GLN A 269 2.41 15.09 10.39
C GLN A 269 3.18 13.96 9.71
N SER A 270 2.64 12.73 9.75
CA SER A 270 3.24 11.58 9.07
C SER A 270 3.37 11.80 7.56
N SER A 271 2.37 12.44 6.96
CA SER A 271 2.40 12.82 5.55
C SER A 271 3.51 13.83 5.25
N PHE A 272 3.60 14.89 6.05
CA PHE A 272 4.62 15.93 5.89
C PHE A 272 6.04 15.40 6.08
N GLU A 273 6.24 14.52 7.06
CA GLU A 273 7.55 13.96 7.42
C GLU A 273 7.89 12.67 6.63
N ALA A 274 7.17 12.38 5.54
CA ALA A 274 7.37 11.15 4.75
C ALA A 274 8.84 10.96 4.33
N TRP A 275 9.47 11.99 3.76
CA TRP A 275 10.86 11.95 3.28
C TRP A 275 11.88 11.62 4.37
N THR A 276 11.67 12.14 5.58
CA THR A 276 12.65 12.07 6.66
C THR A 276 12.41 10.91 7.62
N LYS A 277 11.17 10.39 7.71
CA LYS A 277 10.80 9.34 8.65
C LYS A 277 10.27 8.07 7.99
N TYR A 278 9.31 8.19 7.07
CA TYR A 278 8.70 6.99 6.46
C TYR A 278 9.66 6.27 5.53
N TYR A 279 10.36 7.03 4.66
CA TYR A 279 11.36 6.47 3.73
C TYR A 279 12.76 6.29 4.32
N ARG A 280 12.95 6.68 5.59
CA ARG A 280 14.20 6.46 6.34
C ARG A 280 13.91 5.87 7.72
N PRO A 281 13.27 4.69 7.79
CA PRO A 281 12.90 4.08 9.06
C PRO A 281 14.14 3.56 9.79
N ASP A 282 14.08 3.60 11.12
CA ASP A 282 15.02 3.00 12.04
C ASP A 282 14.32 2.04 13.01
N ALA A 283 15.08 1.46 13.92
CA ALA A 283 14.56 0.51 14.91
C ALA A 283 13.52 1.15 15.86
N ASN A 284 13.52 2.48 16.02
CA ASN A 284 12.62 3.21 16.90
C ASN A 284 11.42 3.81 16.18
N SER A 285 11.41 3.83 14.86
CA SER A 285 10.32 4.39 14.05
C SER A 285 8.92 3.92 14.47
N PRO A 286 8.68 2.62 14.80
CA PRO A 286 7.37 2.18 15.28
C PRO A 286 6.89 2.83 16.56
N ASN A 287 7.79 3.39 17.37
CA ASN A 287 7.46 4.09 18.62
C ASN A 287 7.13 5.58 18.40
N LEU A 288 7.60 6.16 17.31
CA LEU A 288 7.53 7.60 17.04
C LEU A 288 6.59 7.97 15.90
N THR A 289 6.39 7.05 14.94
CA THR A 289 5.64 7.35 13.72
C THR A 289 4.48 6.39 13.50
N VAL A 290 3.53 6.81 12.70
CA VAL A 290 2.45 5.97 12.17
C VAL A 290 2.45 6.06 10.65
N SER A 291 2.12 4.99 9.95
CA SER A 291 2.01 5.02 8.50
C SER A 291 0.78 5.81 8.05
N TYR A 292 0.96 6.81 7.22
CA TYR A 292 -0.12 7.55 6.57
C TYR A 292 -0.88 6.67 5.55
N TYR A 293 -0.29 5.59 5.03
CA TYR A 293 -0.99 4.57 4.25
C TYR A 293 -2.03 3.85 5.11
N THR A 294 -1.59 3.13 6.13
CA THR A 294 -2.48 2.24 6.89
C THR A 294 -3.42 3.00 7.81
N LYS A 295 -2.94 4.00 8.59
CA LYS A 295 -3.84 4.81 9.42
C LYS A 295 -4.70 5.73 8.55
N GLY A 296 -4.20 6.22 7.41
CA GLY A 296 -4.98 6.97 6.42
C GLY A 296 -6.11 6.13 5.81
N ALA A 297 -5.85 4.84 5.50
CA ALA A 297 -6.89 3.90 5.07
C ALA A 297 -7.98 3.71 6.14
N LEU A 298 -7.60 3.68 7.44
CA LEU A 298 -8.59 3.63 8.53
C LEU A 298 -9.35 4.94 8.70
N VAL A 299 -8.76 6.10 8.40
CA VAL A 299 -9.49 7.38 8.33
C VAL A 299 -10.52 7.33 7.20
N ALA A 300 -10.14 6.85 6.01
CA ALA A 300 -11.05 6.66 4.89
C ALA A 300 -12.20 5.70 5.24
N LEU A 301 -11.90 4.56 5.86
CA LEU A 301 -12.89 3.62 6.38
C LEU A 301 -13.86 4.30 7.35
N CYS A 302 -13.36 5.03 8.34
CA CYS A 302 -14.20 5.72 9.33
C CYS A 302 -15.09 6.79 8.67
N LEU A 303 -14.58 7.52 7.67
CA LEU A 303 -15.37 8.47 6.90
C LEU A 303 -16.46 7.76 6.10
N ASP A 304 -16.13 6.68 5.35
CA ASP A 304 -17.11 5.94 4.56
C ASP A 304 -18.26 5.38 5.41
N LEU A 305 -17.90 4.69 6.50
CA LEU A 305 -18.88 4.12 7.41
C LEU A 305 -19.73 5.21 8.11
N SER A 306 -19.13 6.33 8.49
CA SER A 306 -19.86 7.45 9.09
C SER A 306 -20.79 8.14 8.10
N LEU A 307 -20.37 8.34 6.86
CA LEU A 307 -21.20 8.91 5.80
C LEU A 307 -22.44 8.06 5.54
N ARG A 308 -22.28 6.74 5.47
CA ARG A 308 -23.39 5.78 5.26
C ARG A 308 -24.40 5.77 6.40
N LEU A 309 -24.00 6.12 7.62
CA LEU A 309 -24.94 6.28 8.76
C LEU A 309 -25.72 7.61 8.71
N HIS A 310 -25.17 8.65 8.07
CA HIS A 310 -25.75 9.99 8.05
C HIS A 310 -26.57 10.30 6.77
N GLY A 311 -27.03 9.29 6.05
CA GLY A 311 -27.80 9.45 4.82
C GLY A 311 -28.86 10.57 4.90
N VAL A 312 -28.87 11.50 3.92
CA VAL A 312 -29.81 12.62 3.85
C VAL A 312 -31.01 12.21 3.02
N LYS A 313 -32.22 12.30 3.57
CA LYS A 313 -33.51 12.14 2.86
C LYS A 313 -33.54 10.96 1.86
N ASN A 314 -33.41 9.73 2.34
CA ASN A 314 -33.48 8.50 1.54
C ASN A 314 -32.30 8.23 0.57
N HIS A 315 -31.23 9.02 0.59
CA HIS A 315 -30.00 8.73 -0.15
C HIS A 315 -28.86 8.38 0.81
N SER A 316 -28.30 7.17 0.62
CA SER A 316 -27.08 6.77 1.31
C SER A 316 -25.91 7.55 0.70
N VAL A 317 -25.25 8.39 1.48
CA VAL A 317 -24.01 9.06 1.10
C VAL A 317 -22.84 8.17 1.47
N SER A 318 -21.83 8.11 0.62
CA SER A 318 -20.65 7.26 0.80
C SER A 318 -19.34 8.03 0.54
N LEU A 319 -18.22 7.41 0.81
CA LEU A 319 -16.92 7.96 0.46
C LEU A 319 -16.76 8.07 -1.07
N ASP A 320 -17.42 7.21 -1.84
CA ASP A 320 -17.45 7.31 -3.31
C ASP A 320 -18.01 8.65 -3.79
N ASP A 321 -19.05 9.17 -3.10
CA ASP A 321 -19.65 10.46 -3.44
C ASP A 321 -18.70 11.60 -3.09
N LEU A 322 -17.94 11.50 -1.99
CA LEU A 322 -16.87 12.45 -1.67
C LEU A 322 -15.82 12.47 -2.77
N MET A 323 -15.31 11.31 -3.18
CA MET A 323 -14.26 11.22 -4.20
C MET A 323 -14.72 11.79 -5.54
N ARG A 324 -15.92 11.44 -5.99
CA ARG A 324 -16.53 11.99 -7.21
C ARG A 324 -16.85 13.50 -7.09
N GLY A 325 -17.25 13.94 -5.91
CA GLY A 325 -17.47 15.36 -5.61
C GLY A 325 -16.19 16.18 -5.70
N LEU A 326 -15.09 15.67 -5.14
CA LEU A 326 -13.76 16.27 -5.25
C LEU A 326 -13.26 16.30 -6.71
N TRP A 327 -13.43 15.19 -7.44
CA TRP A 327 -13.11 15.13 -8.85
C TRP A 327 -13.87 16.21 -9.65
N ALA A 328 -15.17 16.29 -9.47
CA ALA A 328 -16.00 17.29 -10.15
C ALA A 328 -15.57 18.72 -9.77
N ARG A 329 -15.33 18.97 -8.47
CA ARG A 329 -14.93 20.28 -7.95
C ARG A 329 -13.60 20.76 -8.49
N CYS A 330 -12.60 19.89 -8.56
CA CYS A 330 -11.23 20.24 -8.96
C CYS A 330 -11.02 20.15 -10.48
N HIS A 331 -11.77 19.29 -11.18
CA HIS A 331 -11.62 19.08 -12.63
C HIS A 331 -12.46 20.02 -13.48
N THR A 332 -13.61 20.49 -13.00
CA THR A 332 -14.51 21.41 -13.74
C THR A 332 -14.14 22.88 -13.59
N ARG A 333 -13.18 23.22 -12.73
CA ARG A 333 -12.68 24.58 -12.55
C ARG A 333 -11.56 24.89 -13.55
N PRO A 334 -11.32 26.20 -13.89
CA PRO A 334 -10.17 26.60 -14.71
C PRO A 334 -8.79 26.19 -14.14
N ARG A 335 -8.75 25.82 -12.86
CA ARG A 335 -7.57 25.28 -12.17
C ARG A 335 -7.68 23.75 -12.11
N GLN A 336 -7.17 23.08 -13.11
CA GLN A 336 -7.04 21.62 -13.05
C GLN A 336 -6.13 21.21 -11.87
N GLY A 337 -6.71 20.52 -10.90
CA GLY A 337 -5.99 19.60 -10.04
C GLY A 337 -5.58 20.02 -8.64
N PRO A 338 -5.12 21.23 -8.27
CA PRO A 338 -4.66 21.47 -6.93
C PRO A 338 -5.83 21.44 -5.92
N MET A 339 -5.68 20.60 -4.90
CA MET A 339 -6.64 20.38 -3.83
C MET A 339 -6.00 20.70 -2.47
N GLN A 340 -6.79 21.26 -1.57
CA GLN A 340 -6.45 21.48 -0.17
C GLN A 340 -7.39 20.68 0.73
N GLU A 341 -7.03 20.47 1.99
CA GLU A 341 -7.90 19.85 2.98
C GLU A 341 -9.26 20.56 3.11
N ALA A 342 -9.27 21.89 2.96
CA ALA A 342 -10.48 22.67 2.96
C ALA A 342 -11.48 22.27 1.86
N ASP A 343 -11.01 21.76 0.71
CA ASP A 343 -11.90 21.26 -0.35
C ASP A 343 -12.59 19.97 0.07
N VAL A 344 -11.89 19.10 0.80
CA VAL A 344 -12.45 17.85 1.36
C VAL A 344 -13.58 18.19 2.34
N LEU A 345 -13.31 19.13 3.27
CA LEU A 345 -14.30 19.59 4.25
C LEU A 345 -15.50 20.27 3.58
N ALA A 346 -15.27 21.04 2.51
CA ALA A 346 -16.36 21.70 1.76
C ALA A 346 -17.27 20.67 1.08
N VAL A 347 -16.70 19.66 0.38
CA VAL A 347 -17.51 18.63 -0.29
C VAL A 347 -18.26 17.78 0.75
N LEU A 348 -17.62 17.42 1.87
CA LEU A 348 -18.31 16.72 2.97
C LEU A 348 -19.49 17.51 3.52
N LYS A 349 -19.34 18.84 3.69
CA LYS A 349 -20.43 19.72 4.12
C LYS A 349 -21.55 19.80 3.09
N ASP A 350 -21.21 19.91 1.80
CA ASP A 350 -22.18 19.94 0.71
C ASP A 350 -22.99 18.63 0.64
N LEU A 351 -22.34 17.48 0.83
CA LEU A 351 -22.97 16.16 0.81
C LEU A 351 -23.86 15.87 2.03
N THR A 352 -23.48 16.38 3.21
CA THR A 352 -24.11 15.96 4.47
C THR A 352 -24.86 17.07 5.19
N GLY A 353 -24.70 18.34 4.79
CA GLY A 353 -25.27 19.50 5.43
C GLY A 353 -24.65 19.87 6.79
N ARG A 354 -23.57 19.17 7.23
CA ARG A 354 -22.91 19.43 8.53
C ARG A 354 -21.40 19.67 8.39
N SER A 355 -20.81 20.26 9.41
CA SER A 355 -19.35 20.39 9.52
C SER A 355 -18.72 19.06 9.94
N TRP A 356 -17.54 18.76 9.38
CA TRP A 356 -16.69 17.61 9.71
C TRP A 356 -15.36 18.05 10.35
N ALA A 357 -15.25 19.32 10.73
CA ALA A 357 -14.01 19.86 11.29
C ALA A 357 -13.57 19.18 12.61
N ALA A 358 -14.53 18.72 13.42
CA ALA A 358 -14.24 18.03 14.67
C ALA A 358 -13.61 16.64 14.43
N GLU A 359 -14.16 15.90 13.47
CA GLU A 359 -13.62 14.61 13.03
C GLU A 359 -12.22 14.78 12.43
N PHE A 360 -12.00 15.75 11.57
CA PHE A 360 -10.68 16.03 11.00
C PHE A 360 -9.65 16.41 12.06
N LYS A 361 -10.03 17.28 12.99
CA LYS A 361 -9.17 17.62 14.14
C LYS A 361 -8.78 16.37 14.94
N ALA A 362 -9.71 15.44 15.14
CA ALA A 362 -9.47 14.23 15.93
C ALA A 362 -8.75 13.13 15.14
N TRP A 363 -9.13 12.88 13.88
CA TRP A 363 -8.71 11.72 13.11
C TRP A 363 -7.47 11.98 12.23
N VAL A 364 -7.34 13.21 11.73
CA VAL A 364 -6.27 13.63 10.83
C VAL A 364 -5.14 14.33 11.56
N HIS A 365 -5.48 15.33 12.41
CA HIS A 365 -4.50 16.13 13.13
C HIS A 365 -4.28 15.64 14.58
N GLY A 366 -5.13 14.73 15.06
CA GLY A 366 -5.01 14.12 16.38
C GLY A 366 -4.29 12.78 16.37
N THR A 367 -4.00 12.31 17.59
CA THR A 367 -3.28 11.05 17.84
C THR A 367 -4.15 10.01 18.55
N ARG A 368 -5.43 10.29 18.76
CA ARG A 368 -6.36 9.33 19.38
C ARG A 368 -6.68 8.19 18.43
N ASP A 369 -7.07 7.05 19.00
CA ASP A 369 -7.56 5.92 18.23
C ASP A 369 -8.88 6.28 17.52
N LEU A 370 -9.04 5.76 16.31
CA LEU A 370 -10.22 5.95 15.48
C LEU A 370 -11.37 5.07 15.97
N PRO A 371 -12.65 5.47 15.82
CA PRO A 371 -13.82 4.71 16.29
C PRO A 371 -14.15 3.49 15.40
N VAL A 372 -13.13 2.75 14.96
CA VAL A 372 -13.24 1.67 13.95
C VAL A 372 -14.20 0.57 14.41
N GLU A 373 -14.05 0.08 15.65
CA GLU A 373 -14.88 -1.03 16.17
C GLU A 373 -16.36 -0.66 16.19
N LYS A 374 -16.68 0.52 16.70
CA LYS A 374 -18.07 1.01 16.77
C LYS A 374 -18.69 1.14 15.37
N LEU A 375 -17.94 1.65 14.42
CA LEU A 375 -18.41 1.86 13.04
C LEU A 375 -18.57 0.53 12.30
N LEU A 376 -17.65 -0.42 12.47
CA LEU A 376 -17.75 -1.76 11.91
C LEU A 376 -18.99 -2.50 12.44
N ALA A 377 -19.23 -2.44 13.77
CA ALA A 377 -20.40 -3.03 14.38
C ALA A 377 -21.72 -2.48 13.81
N SER A 378 -21.78 -1.16 13.56
CA SER A 378 -22.94 -0.51 12.94
C SER A 378 -23.20 -0.97 11.48
N HIS A 379 -22.21 -1.60 10.83
CA HIS A 379 -22.29 -2.10 9.46
C HIS A 379 -22.28 -3.63 9.37
N GLY A 380 -22.56 -4.33 10.47
CA GLY A 380 -22.73 -5.77 10.49
C GLY A 380 -21.43 -6.57 10.50
N VAL A 381 -20.33 -5.95 10.94
CA VAL A 381 -19.05 -6.63 11.19
C VAL A 381 -18.80 -6.71 12.68
N ARG A 382 -18.57 -7.91 13.17
CA ARG A 382 -18.22 -8.18 14.56
C ARG A 382 -16.71 -8.21 14.74
N VAL A 383 -16.23 -7.50 15.76
CA VAL A 383 -14.84 -7.54 16.21
C VAL A 383 -14.71 -8.55 17.35
N HIS A 384 -13.81 -9.52 17.18
CA HIS A 384 -13.41 -10.45 18.23
C HIS A 384 -12.03 -10.02 18.75
N HIS A 385 -11.92 -9.88 20.07
CA HIS A 385 -10.67 -9.62 20.74
C HIS A 385 -10.01 -10.96 21.10
N GLU A 386 -8.98 -11.33 20.36
CA GLU A 386 -8.23 -12.58 20.56
C GLU A 386 -6.90 -12.31 21.23
N PRO A 387 -6.35 -13.27 22.02
CA PRO A 387 -5.03 -13.12 22.59
C PRO A 387 -3.99 -12.81 21.50
N ALA A 388 -3.20 -11.77 21.70
CA ALA A 388 -2.13 -11.43 20.79
C ALA A 388 -1.03 -12.50 20.79
N GLN A 389 -0.29 -12.63 19.71
CA GLN A 389 0.89 -13.49 19.62
C GLN A 389 1.94 -13.06 20.67
N LEU A 390 2.82 -13.99 21.06
CA LEU A 390 3.80 -13.74 22.12
C LEU A 390 4.71 -12.53 21.81
N ALA A 391 5.18 -12.39 20.57
CA ALA A 391 5.97 -11.25 20.15
C ALA A 391 5.24 -9.91 20.40
N GLN A 392 3.95 -9.86 20.08
CA GLN A 392 3.11 -8.68 20.27
C GLN A 392 2.88 -8.37 21.77
N ARG A 393 2.63 -9.41 22.57
CA ARG A 393 2.46 -9.26 24.05
C ARG A 393 3.73 -8.77 24.70
N LEU A 394 4.89 -9.26 24.26
CA LEU A 394 6.20 -8.81 24.74
C LEU A 394 6.53 -7.39 24.23
N GLY A 395 5.91 -6.95 23.13
CA GLY A 395 6.23 -5.71 22.44
C GLY A 395 7.55 -5.78 21.69
N LEU A 396 7.76 -6.88 21.00
CA LEU A 396 8.96 -7.14 20.21
C LEU A 396 8.60 -7.32 18.72
N ARG A 397 9.49 -6.84 17.86
CA ARG A 397 9.58 -7.29 16.48
C ARG A 397 10.91 -8.03 16.34
N VAL A 398 10.87 -9.24 15.82
CA VAL A 398 12.03 -10.15 15.79
C VAL A 398 12.22 -10.74 14.40
N VAL A 399 13.42 -11.20 14.14
CA VAL A 399 13.75 -12.13 13.07
C VAL A 399 14.23 -13.42 13.71
N GLU A 400 13.68 -14.54 13.27
CA GLU A 400 13.93 -15.87 13.78
C GLU A 400 14.51 -16.72 12.64
N ASP A 401 15.83 -16.89 12.68
CA ASP A 401 16.57 -17.74 11.74
C ASP A 401 17.37 -18.80 12.52
N HIS A 402 18.56 -18.44 12.98
CA HIS A 402 19.38 -19.30 13.83
C HIS A 402 19.17 -19.04 15.32
N SER A 403 18.66 -17.88 15.67
CA SER A 403 18.32 -17.39 17.01
C SER A 403 17.26 -16.30 16.93
N VAL A 404 16.82 -15.80 18.06
CA VAL A 404 15.85 -14.69 18.14
C VAL A 404 16.59 -13.35 18.12
N GLN A 405 16.58 -12.66 16.99
CA GLN A 405 17.19 -11.34 16.81
C GLN A 405 16.16 -10.23 17.04
N ILE A 406 16.42 -9.33 17.99
CA ILE A 406 15.53 -8.21 18.31
C ILE A 406 15.71 -7.09 17.30
N LYS A 407 14.67 -6.80 16.52
CA LYS A 407 14.64 -5.70 15.53
C LYS A 407 14.00 -4.43 16.06
N THR A 408 13.01 -4.56 16.93
CA THR A 408 12.34 -3.42 17.55
C THR A 408 11.87 -3.80 18.93
N VAL A 409 12.01 -2.87 19.88
CA VAL A 409 11.41 -2.94 21.21
C VAL A 409 10.36 -1.82 21.30
N LEU A 410 9.11 -2.18 21.51
CA LEU A 410 8.01 -1.21 21.59
C LEU A 410 8.01 -0.52 22.95
N HIS A 411 7.89 0.79 22.95
CA HIS A 411 7.89 1.61 24.17
C HIS A 411 6.78 1.21 25.14
N GLY A 412 7.11 1.18 26.44
CA GLY A 412 6.17 0.79 27.48
C GLY A 412 5.81 -0.69 27.55
N SER A 413 6.38 -1.53 26.67
CA SER A 413 6.14 -2.97 26.65
C SER A 413 6.85 -3.74 27.76
N ALA A 414 6.54 -5.03 27.90
CA ALA A 414 7.23 -5.92 28.83
C ALA A 414 8.73 -6.03 28.53
N ALA A 415 9.09 -6.16 27.25
CA ALA A 415 10.47 -6.20 26.82
C ALA A 415 11.21 -4.87 27.07
N HIS A 416 10.56 -3.74 26.81
CA HIS A 416 11.14 -2.43 27.13
C HIS A 416 11.44 -2.28 28.63
N ARG A 417 10.49 -2.64 29.49
CA ARG A 417 10.70 -2.59 30.97
C ARG A 417 11.76 -3.57 31.45
N ALA A 418 11.97 -4.68 30.76
CA ALA A 418 13.02 -5.64 31.07
C ALA A 418 14.40 -5.19 30.61
N GLY A 419 14.48 -4.16 29.74
CA GLY A 419 15.75 -3.62 29.25
C GLY A 419 16.26 -4.26 27.96
N PHE A 420 15.42 -4.94 27.17
CA PHE A 420 15.78 -5.36 25.80
C PHE A 420 16.07 -4.14 24.92
N ALA A 421 16.95 -4.32 23.97
CA ALA A 421 17.35 -3.32 22.99
C ALA A 421 17.34 -3.88 21.56
N HIS A 422 17.30 -2.97 20.57
CA HIS A 422 17.57 -3.32 19.19
C HIS A 422 18.96 -3.94 19.05
N GLY A 423 19.07 -4.98 18.23
CA GLY A 423 20.33 -5.70 17.99
C GLY A 423 20.65 -6.80 19.02
N ASP A 424 19.87 -6.90 20.10
CA ASP A 424 20.01 -8.02 21.02
C ASP A 424 19.75 -9.36 20.32
N GLU A 425 20.59 -10.34 20.62
CA GLU A 425 20.33 -11.74 20.31
C GLU A 425 19.85 -12.46 21.56
N TRP A 426 18.58 -12.91 21.57
CA TRP A 426 18.02 -13.62 22.69
C TRP A 426 18.36 -15.10 22.61
N LEU A 427 19.33 -15.52 23.41
CA LEU A 427 19.93 -16.86 23.36
C LEU A 427 19.16 -17.91 24.14
N GLY A 428 18.57 -17.54 25.28
CA GLY A 428 17.94 -18.53 26.16
C GLY A 428 17.11 -17.90 27.26
N VAL A 429 16.46 -18.75 28.04
CA VAL A 429 15.65 -18.42 29.18
C VAL A 429 15.98 -19.26 30.37
N GLU A 430 16.08 -18.63 31.55
CA GLU A 430 16.19 -19.30 32.83
C GLU A 430 14.90 -19.17 33.61
N THR A 431 14.37 -20.28 34.10
CA THR A 431 13.23 -20.28 35.06
C THR A 431 13.78 -20.09 36.47
N THR A 432 12.96 -19.52 37.36
CA THR A 432 13.35 -19.31 38.76
C THR A 432 12.55 -20.24 39.68
N GLY A 433 13.11 -20.55 40.87
CA GLY A 433 12.47 -21.39 41.88
C GLY A 433 13.11 -22.73 42.08
N LYS A 434 12.42 -23.68 42.75
CA LYS A 434 12.97 -25.00 43.15
C LYS A 434 13.35 -25.90 41.96
N THR A 435 12.76 -25.67 40.79
CA THR A 435 13.04 -26.41 39.55
C THR A 435 13.68 -25.50 38.51
N ALA A 436 14.58 -24.60 38.97
CA ALA A 436 15.29 -23.68 38.07
C ALA A 436 16.02 -24.46 36.97
N SER A 437 15.83 -24.04 35.75
CA SER A 437 16.46 -24.62 34.56
C SER A 437 16.76 -23.56 33.54
N ALA A 438 17.79 -23.76 32.72
CA ALA A 438 18.16 -22.86 31.65
C ALA A 438 18.02 -23.57 30.30
N TRP A 439 17.34 -22.94 29.38
CA TRP A 439 17.06 -23.48 28.04
C TRP A 439 17.46 -22.49 26.95
N ARG A 440 18.11 -22.99 25.91
CA ARG A 440 18.38 -22.24 24.71
C ARG A 440 17.06 -22.13 23.90
N ILE A 441 16.78 -20.93 23.35
CA ILE A 441 15.66 -20.71 22.46
C ILE A 441 16.14 -20.43 21.03
N LYS A 442 15.36 -20.84 20.04
CA LYS A 442 15.56 -20.54 18.63
C LYS A 442 14.42 -19.67 18.10
N LYS A 443 13.24 -19.76 18.72
CA LYS A 443 12.02 -19.02 18.42
C LYS A 443 11.41 -18.47 19.70
N LEU A 444 10.65 -17.39 19.61
CA LEU A 444 9.94 -16.84 20.76
C LEU A 444 8.97 -17.86 21.37
N ASP A 445 8.32 -18.66 20.53
CA ASP A 445 7.36 -19.67 21.00
C ASP A 445 7.99 -20.77 21.85
N ASP A 446 9.31 -20.97 21.77
CA ASP A 446 10.04 -21.87 22.66
C ASP A 446 9.92 -21.45 24.13
N LEU A 447 9.68 -20.14 24.40
CA LEU A 447 9.42 -19.66 25.76
C LEU A 447 8.21 -20.35 26.37
N LEU A 448 7.12 -20.50 25.61
CA LEU A 448 5.89 -21.15 26.11
C LEU A 448 6.14 -22.61 26.48
N LEU A 449 7.05 -23.28 25.75
CA LEU A 449 7.43 -24.67 26.03
C LEU A 449 8.26 -24.77 27.33
N TYR A 450 9.24 -23.86 27.51
CA TYR A 450 10.22 -24.00 28.60
C TYR A 450 9.83 -23.29 29.89
N THR A 451 8.96 -22.27 29.83
CA THR A 451 8.59 -21.48 31.00
C THR A 451 7.29 -21.97 31.68
N GLY A 452 6.46 -22.77 31.00
CA GLY A 452 5.20 -23.27 31.52
C GLY A 452 4.30 -22.14 32.03
N THR A 453 3.99 -22.16 33.35
CA THR A 453 3.16 -21.15 34.01
C THR A 453 3.95 -20.03 34.71
N ALA A 454 5.25 -19.98 34.51
CA ALA A 454 6.10 -18.96 35.13
C ALA A 454 5.69 -17.54 34.69
N LYS A 455 5.52 -16.66 35.67
CA LYS A 455 5.22 -15.24 35.40
C LYS A 455 6.46 -14.37 35.26
N LYS A 456 7.60 -14.82 35.77
CA LYS A 456 8.89 -14.13 35.72
C LYS A 456 9.95 -15.14 35.26
N VAL A 457 10.81 -14.68 34.40
CA VAL A 457 11.93 -15.45 33.85
C VAL A 457 13.14 -14.54 33.70
N VAL A 458 14.31 -15.13 33.57
CA VAL A 458 15.54 -14.42 33.24
C VAL A 458 15.86 -14.70 31.78
N ALA A 459 15.87 -13.68 30.96
CA ALA A 459 16.33 -13.78 29.58
C ALA A 459 17.84 -13.68 29.52
N LEU A 460 18.49 -14.63 28.86
CA LEU A 460 19.91 -14.59 28.55
C LEU A 460 20.10 -14.01 27.16
N VAL A 461 20.77 -12.87 27.09
CA VAL A 461 20.84 -12.04 25.86
C VAL A 461 22.32 -11.78 25.55
N SER A 462 22.69 -11.85 24.28
CA SER A 462 23.96 -11.32 23.77
C SER A 462 23.73 -9.92 23.22
N ARG A 463 24.35 -8.92 23.81
CA ARG A 463 24.37 -7.52 23.36
C ARG A 463 25.79 -7.10 23.11
N ASP A 464 26.15 -6.75 21.89
CA ASP A 464 27.49 -6.41 21.49
C ASP A 464 28.53 -7.48 21.98
N ARG A 465 28.17 -8.77 21.83
CA ARG A 465 28.94 -9.95 22.29
C ARG A 465 29.07 -10.11 23.82
N GLN A 466 28.47 -9.23 24.61
CA GLN A 466 28.39 -9.39 26.06
C GLN A 466 27.15 -10.22 26.43
N LEU A 467 27.31 -11.20 27.29
CA LEU A 467 26.21 -11.98 27.85
C LEU A 467 25.61 -11.23 29.03
N ILE A 468 24.36 -10.83 28.92
CA ILE A 468 23.61 -10.11 29.95
C ILE A 468 22.36 -10.90 30.34
N LYS A 469 21.93 -10.72 31.57
CA LYS A 469 20.69 -11.29 32.11
C LYS A 469 19.67 -10.19 32.30
N LEU A 470 18.49 -10.36 31.71
CA LEU A 470 17.37 -9.44 31.82
C LEU A 470 16.22 -10.09 32.57
N ASN A 471 15.71 -9.42 33.60
CA ASN A 471 14.55 -9.89 34.34
C ASN A 471 13.26 -9.53 33.56
N LEU A 472 12.61 -10.54 33.01
CA LEU A 472 11.42 -10.38 32.18
C LEU A 472 10.18 -10.85 32.94
N THR A 473 9.19 -9.98 33.06
CA THR A 473 7.83 -10.35 33.47
C THR A 473 7.02 -10.67 32.24
N LEU A 474 6.56 -11.91 32.13
CA LEU A 474 5.74 -12.36 31.00
C LEU A 474 4.34 -11.77 31.13
N PRO A 475 3.82 -11.06 30.10
CA PRO A 475 2.50 -10.50 30.12
C PRO A 475 1.43 -11.59 30.04
N HIS A 476 0.29 -11.36 30.68
CA HIS A 476 -0.86 -12.26 30.59
C HIS A 476 -1.36 -12.36 29.15
N ALA A 477 -1.89 -13.50 28.76
CA ALA A 477 -2.42 -13.68 27.40
C ALA A 477 -3.57 -12.71 27.07
N GLN A 478 -4.29 -12.23 28.10
CA GLN A 478 -5.42 -11.30 27.97
C GLN A 478 -5.01 -9.81 28.02
N ASP A 479 -3.75 -9.49 28.34
CA ASP A 479 -3.30 -8.11 28.50
C ASP A 479 -3.20 -7.35 27.17
N HIS A 480 -3.08 -8.07 26.08
CA HIS A 480 -3.01 -7.53 24.71
C HIS A 480 -3.92 -8.35 23.80
N ALA A 481 -4.77 -7.68 23.06
CA ALA A 481 -5.65 -8.31 22.08
C ALA A 481 -5.24 -7.94 20.65
N SER A 482 -5.27 -8.91 19.77
CA SER A 482 -5.39 -8.66 18.34
C SER A 482 -6.86 -8.75 17.94
N TRP A 483 -7.23 -8.05 16.88
CA TRP A 483 -8.59 -8.11 16.37
C TRP A 483 -8.74 -9.21 15.34
N ARG A 484 -9.88 -9.87 15.35
CA ARG A 484 -10.36 -10.72 14.26
C ARG A 484 -11.75 -10.28 13.85
N LEU A 485 -11.94 -9.98 12.57
CA LEU A 485 -13.20 -9.55 12.01
C LEU A 485 -14.01 -10.75 11.52
N SER A 486 -15.32 -10.71 11.71
CA SER A 486 -16.26 -11.66 11.13
C SER A 486 -17.55 -10.98 10.67
N LEU A 487 -18.23 -11.59 9.69
CA LEU A 487 -19.54 -11.15 9.27
C LEU A 487 -20.55 -11.46 10.38
N ASP A 488 -21.29 -10.45 10.83
CA ASP A 488 -22.40 -10.58 11.76
C ASP A 488 -23.75 -10.44 11.03
N ASN A 489 -23.83 -9.50 10.07
CA ASN A 489 -24.99 -9.30 9.23
C ASN A 489 -24.58 -9.10 7.76
N ALA A 490 -24.68 -10.17 6.97
CA ALA A 490 -24.26 -10.15 5.56
C ALA A 490 -25.01 -9.11 4.71
N LYS A 491 -26.29 -8.79 5.01
CA LYS A 491 -27.05 -7.78 4.24
C LYS A 491 -26.50 -6.36 4.47
N HIS A 492 -26.10 -6.03 5.70
CA HIS A 492 -25.51 -4.71 6.02
C HIS A 492 -24.13 -4.59 5.41
N VAL A 493 -23.29 -5.62 5.51
CA VAL A 493 -21.96 -5.66 4.92
C VAL A 493 -22.03 -5.55 3.40
N SER A 494 -22.94 -6.28 2.74
CA SER A 494 -23.12 -6.19 1.29
C SER A 494 -23.45 -4.78 0.82
N ARG A 495 -24.26 -4.02 1.58
CA ARG A 495 -24.55 -2.62 1.26
C ARG A 495 -23.33 -1.70 1.34
N TRP A 496 -22.45 -1.96 2.30
CA TRP A 496 -21.21 -1.21 2.44
C TRP A 496 -20.23 -1.55 1.32
N LEU A 497 -20.03 -2.83 1.02
CA LEU A 497 -19.03 -3.30 0.07
C LEU A 497 -19.48 -3.22 -1.41
N ALA A 498 -20.77 -2.99 -1.69
CA ALA A 498 -21.27 -2.79 -3.06
C ALA A 498 -20.82 -1.44 -3.66
N LEU A 499 -20.88 -1.37 -5.00
CA LEU A 499 -20.74 -0.12 -5.76
C LEU A 499 -21.98 0.75 -5.59
#